data_06e84e7512d852738f3546b5a4f4d1bf
#
_entry.id   06e84e7512d852738f3546b5a4f4d1bf
#
_cell.length_a   1.000
_cell.length_b   1.000
_cell.length_c   1.000
_cell.angle_alpha   90.00
_cell.angle_beta   90.00
_cell.angle_gamma   90.00
#
_symmetry.space_group_name_H-M   'P 1'
#
loop_
_entity.id
_entity.type
_entity.pdbx_description
1 polymer ?
#
loop_
_entity_poly.entity_id
_entity_poly.type
_entity_poly.pdbx_seq_one_letter_code
_entity_poly.pdbx_strand_id
1 'polypeptide(L)'
;MQLYDIIAQAVGIFAMAFNILSYQQKTRKMAIAFQLGGSILFSINFFMLGAVVGGILNAVGIVRALVFLNKEKLHADRPIWLAGFTTAYILSYILTFTVFGKAPTAFNFFIELLPVIGMIATTISFRLTDAKSIRRFGLISSPSWLVYNIVNFAIGAIICEVLSLCSIVIGMIRLDRKK
;
A
#
# COMPACT_ATOMS: atom_id res chain seq x y z
N MET A 1 -4.36 28.30 5.97
CA MET A 1 -4.72 26.94 5.50
C MET A 1 -6.18 26.98 5.09
N GLN A 2 -6.50 26.70 3.84
CA GLN A 2 -7.88 26.71 3.37
C GLN A 2 -8.64 25.50 3.94
N LEU A 3 -9.96 25.59 4.05
CA LEU A 3 -10.79 24.48 4.54
C LEU A 3 -10.53 23.17 3.76
N TYR A 4 -10.27 23.30 2.47
CA TYR A 4 -9.90 22.18 1.59
C TYR A 4 -8.64 21.45 2.07
N ASP A 5 -7.60 22.18 2.45
CA ASP A 5 -6.34 21.58 2.94
C ASP A 5 -6.56 20.83 4.25
N ILE A 6 -7.40 21.38 5.14
CA ILE A 6 -7.73 20.73 6.43
C ILE A 6 -8.45 19.41 6.18
N ILE A 7 -9.42 19.39 5.27
CA ILE A 7 -10.16 18.17 4.92
C ILE A 7 -9.22 17.13 4.30
N ALA A 8 -8.33 17.55 3.38
CA ALA A 8 -7.35 16.65 2.77
C ALA A 8 -6.46 16.00 3.84
N GLN A 9 -5.92 16.78 4.78
CA GLN A 9 -5.10 16.25 5.87
C GLN A 9 -5.89 15.30 6.79
N ALA A 10 -7.13 15.65 7.14
CA ALA A 10 -7.98 14.79 7.95
C ALA A 10 -8.22 13.42 7.27
N VAL A 11 -8.55 13.43 5.97
CA VAL A 11 -8.72 12.19 5.18
C VAL A 11 -7.44 11.33 5.21
N GLY A 12 -6.27 11.96 5.06
CA GLY A 12 -4.97 11.27 5.12
C GLY A 12 -4.71 10.63 6.50
N ILE A 13 -5.06 11.31 7.59
CA ILE A 13 -4.93 10.78 8.96
C ILE A 13 -5.84 9.55 9.15
N PHE A 14 -7.09 9.60 8.69
CA PHE A 14 -7.99 8.44 8.76
C PHE A 14 -7.47 7.29 7.89
N ALA A 15 -6.95 7.56 6.69
CA ALA A 15 -6.34 6.55 5.83
C ALA A 15 -5.18 5.84 6.54
N MET A 16 -4.30 6.61 7.18
CA MET A 16 -3.20 6.10 8.00
C MET A 16 -3.69 5.21 9.14
N ALA A 17 -4.73 5.64 9.88
CA ALA A 17 -5.28 4.85 10.98
C ALA A 17 -5.79 3.49 10.49
N PHE A 18 -6.52 3.45 9.36
CA PHE A 18 -6.96 2.20 8.74
C PHE A 18 -5.77 1.28 8.39
N ASN A 19 -4.71 1.83 7.80
CA ASN A 19 -3.53 1.05 7.42
C ASN A 19 -2.83 0.46 8.66
N ILE A 20 -2.59 1.26 9.69
CA ILE A 20 -1.97 0.82 10.95
C ILE A 20 -2.80 -0.29 11.61
N LEU A 21 -4.11 -0.08 11.72
CA LEU A 21 -5.03 -1.05 12.33
C LEU A 21 -5.13 -2.35 11.55
N SER A 22 -4.84 -2.35 10.23
CA SER A 22 -4.85 -3.57 9.42
C SER A 22 -3.89 -4.63 9.97
N TYR A 23 -2.71 -4.22 10.45
CA TYR A 23 -1.70 -5.12 11.00
C TYR A 23 -2.06 -5.69 12.37
N GLN A 24 -3.00 -5.07 13.09
CA GLN A 24 -3.52 -5.56 14.36
C GLN A 24 -4.66 -6.57 14.21
N GLN A 25 -5.10 -6.84 12.98
CA GLN A 25 -6.19 -7.78 12.76
C GLN A 25 -5.75 -9.23 12.92
N LYS A 26 -6.64 -10.05 13.51
CA LYS A 26 -6.40 -11.48 13.73
C LYS A 26 -6.63 -12.32 12.48
N THR A 27 -7.51 -11.86 11.58
CA THR A 27 -7.86 -12.58 10.36
C THR A 27 -7.39 -11.85 9.13
N ARG A 28 -7.00 -12.62 8.10
CA ARG A 28 -6.63 -12.09 6.78
C ARG A 28 -7.74 -11.19 6.19
N LYS A 29 -9.00 -11.66 6.27
CA LYS A 29 -10.14 -10.92 5.69
C LYS A 29 -10.30 -9.53 6.31
N MET A 30 -10.19 -9.44 7.64
CA MET A 30 -10.25 -8.14 8.34
C MET A 30 -9.04 -7.27 8.01
N ALA A 31 -7.83 -7.84 7.98
CA ALA A 31 -6.63 -7.08 7.59
C ALA A 31 -6.77 -6.46 6.19
N ILE A 32 -7.23 -7.24 5.20
CA ILE A 32 -7.47 -6.74 3.85
C ILE A 32 -8.61 -5.71 3.82
N ALA A 33 -9.70 -5.91 4.59
CA ALA A 33 -10.80 -4.94 4.66
C ALA A 33 -10.35 -3.58 5.22
N PHE A 34 -9.50 -3.58 6.24
CA PHE A 34 -8.90 -2.35 6.76
C PHE A 34 -7.97 -1.69 5.72
N GLN A 35 -7.15 -2.46 5.01
CA GLN A 35 -6.32 -1.92 3.93
C GLN A 35 -7.14 -1.40 2.75
N LEU A 36 -8.29 -2.00 2.45
CA LEU A 36 -9.24 -1.47 1.47
C LEU A 36 -9.75 -0.09 1.89
N GLY A 37 -10.20 0.07 3.14
CA GLY A 37 -10.60 1.36 3.69
C GLY A 37 -9.49 2.41 3.61
N GLY A 38 -8.26 2.02 3.99
CA GLY A 38 -7.08 2.85 3.86
C GLY A 38 -6.81 3.27 2.40
N SER A 39 -6.86 2.33 1.45
CA SER A 39 -6.63 2.62 0.03
C SER A 39 -7.68 3.56 -0.56
N ILE A 40 -8.95 3.44 -0.17
CA ILE A 40 -10.02 4.37 -0.60
C ILE A 40 -9.70 5.78 -0.11
N LEU A 41 -9.41 5.93 1.17
CA LEU A 41 -9.12 7.23 1.77
C LEU A 41 -7.81 7.83 1.25
N PHE A 42 -6.75 7.04 1.06
CA PHE A 42 -5.52 7.51 0.45
C PHE A 42 -5.70 7.91 -1.01
N SER A 43 -6.52 7.18 -1.78
CA SER A 43 -6.81 7.57 -3.16
C SER A 43 -7.48 8.94 -3.20
N ILE A 44 -8.49 9.18 -2.36
CA ILE A 44 -9.16 10.48 -2.22
C ILE A 44 -8.16 11.55 -1.77
N ASN A 45 -7.38 11.29 -0.72
CA ASN A 45 -6.38 12.20 -0.20
C ASN A 45 -5.37 12.63 -1.28
N PHE A 46 -4.79 11.68 -2.02
CA PHE A 46 -3.81 11.97 -3.05
C PHE A 46 -4.41 12.77 -4.22
N PHE A 47 -5.64 12.47 -4.64
CA PHE A 47 -6.31 13.29 -5.67
C PHE A 47 -6.59 14.70 -5.16
N MET A 48 -7.01 14.87 -3.90
CA MET A 48 -7.18 16.20 -3.29
C MET A 48 -5.88 17.00 -3.24
N LEU A 49 -4.74 16.33 -3.02
CA LEU A 49 -3.42 16.95 -2.98
C LEU A 49 -2.78 17.12 -4.38
N GLY A 50 -3.47 16.74 -5.46
CA GLY A 50 -2.94 16.78 -6.83
C GLY A 50 -1.86 15.73 -7.12
N ALA A 51 -1.65 14.78 -6.21
CA ALA A 51 -0.68 13.68 -6.37
C ALA A 51 -1.31 12.52 -7.18
N VAL A 52 -1.53 12.76 -8.47
CA VAL A 52 -2.30 11.87 -9.36
C VAL A 52 -1.76 10.43 -9.38
N VAL A 53 -0.44 10.26 -9.43
CA VAL A 53 0.19 8.91 -9.45
C VAL A 53 -0.12 8.14 -8.18
N GLY A 54 0.03 8.77 -7.01
CA GLY A 54 -0.34 8.18 -5.73
C GLY A 54 -1.81 7.80 -5.66
N GLY A 55 -2.70 8.65 -6.20
CA GLY A 55 -4.13 8.38 -6.31
C GLY A 55 -4.44 7.15 -7.16
N ILE A 56 -3.81 7.03 -8.34
CA ILE A 56 -3.97 5.89 -9.26
C ILE A 56 -3.46 4.58 -8.61
N LEU A 57 -2.27 4.59 -8.01
CA LEU A 57 -1.74 3.39 -7.36
C LEU A 57 -2.63 2.92 -6.20
N ASN A 58 -3.21 3.83 -5.43
CA ASN A 58 -4.17 3.46 -4.40
C ASN A 58 -5.50 2.97 -5.00
N ALA A 59 -5.97 3.52 -6.13
CA ALA A 59 -7.13 3.00 -6.84
C ALA A 59 -6.90 1.55 -7.33
N VAL A 60 -5.72 1.23 -7.87
CA VAL A 60 -5.33 -0.17 -8.16
C VAL A 60 -5.33 -1.02 -6.88
N GLY A 61 -4.89 -0.45 -5.76
CA GLY A 61 -4.94 -1.06 -4.43
C GLY A 61 -6.37 -1.41 -3.98
N ILE A 62 -7.37 -0.56 -4.28
CA ILE A 62 -8.79 -0.82 -4.03
C ILE A 62 -9.25 -2.05 -4.81
N VAL A 63 -9.00 -2.08 -6.13
CA VAL A 63 -9.37 -3.22 -6.97
C VAL A 63 -8.71 -4.50 -6.48
N ARG A 64 -7.41 -4.44 -6.15
CA ARG A 64 -6.68 -5.55 -5.55
C ARG A 64 -7.35 -6.07 -4.28
N ALA A 65 -7.65 -5.18 -3.34
CA ALA A 65 -8.26 -5.57 -2.07
C ALA A 65 -9.63 -6.22 -2.27
N LEU A 66 -10.48 -5.68 -3.15
CA LEU A 66 -11.78 -6.24 -3.50
C LEU A 66 -11.66 -7.64 -4.10
N VAL A 67 -10.71 -7.85 -5.02
CA VAL A 67 -10.44 -9.16 -5.62
C VAL A 67 -10.05 -10.17 -4.55
N PHE A 68 -9.11 -9.81 -3.67
CA PHE A 68 -8.63 -10.73 -2.65
C PHE A 68 -9.58 -10.90 -1.45
N LEU A 69 -10.49 -9.97 -1.18
CA LEU A 69 -11.60 -10.19 -0.23
C LEU A 69 -12.59 -11.24 -0.76
N ASN A 70 -12.78 -11.28 -2.08
CA ASN A 70 -13.64 -12.25 -2.76
C ASN A 70 -12.81 -13.42 -3.35
N LYS A 71 -11.73 -13.79 -2.69
CA LYS A 71 -10.73 -14.75 -3.18
C LYS A 71 -11.36 -16.06 -3.69
N GLU A 72 -12.29 -16.65 -2.95
CA GLU A 72 -12.94 -17.92 -3.30
C GLU A 72 -13.81 -17.75 -4.55
N LYS A 73 -14.66 -16.72 -4.58
CA LYS A 73 -15.58 -16.45 -5.69
C LYS A 73 -14.84 -16.11 -6.99
N LEU A 74 -13.75 -15.37 -6.89
CA LEU A 74 -12.97 -14.90 -8.04
C LEU A 74 -11.76 -15.79 -8.35
N HIS A 75 -11.60 -16.90 -7.61
CA HIS A 75 -10.42 -17.76 -7.73
C HIS A 75 -9.10 -16.96 -7.69
N ALA A 76 -9.00 -16.01 -6.74
CA ALA A 76 -7.87 -15.08 -6.67
C ALA A 76 -6.58 -15.73 -6.13
N ASP A 77 -6.58 -17.04 -5.87
CA ASP A 77 -5.41 -17.88 -5.67
C ASP A 77 -4.67 -18.18 -6.98
N ARG A 78 -5.33 -18.05 -8.15
CA ARG A 78 -4.72 -18.30 -9.45
C ARG A 78 -3.61 -17.30 -9.77
N PRO A 79 -2.50 -17.74 -10.41
CA PRO A 79 -1.37 -16.87 -10.74
C PRO A 79 -1.73 -15.68 -11.62
N ILE A 80 -2.80 -15.79 -12.41
CA ILE A 80 -3.24 -14.73 -13.32
C ILE A 80 -3.51 -13.41 -12.61
N TRP A 81 -4.06 -13.44 -11.39
CA TRP A 81 -4.30 -12.23 -10.62
C TRP A 81 -3.00 -11.55 -10.15
N LEU A 82 -2.03 -12.37 -9.71
CA LEU A 82 -0.71 -11.83 -9.36
C LEU A 82 -0.02 -11.24 -10.59
N ALA A 83 -0.06 -11.94 -11.73
CA ALA A 83 0.50 -11.46 -12.99
C ALA A 83 -0.18 -10.15 -13.43
N GLY A 84 -1.51 -10.08 -13.41
CA GLY A 84 -2.27 -8.90 -13.80
C GLY A 84 -1.93 -7.67 -12.94
N PHE A 85 -1.90 -7.81 -11.62
CA PHE A 85 -1.50 -6.70 -10.74
C PHE A 85 -0.04 -6.33 -10.91
N THR A 86 0.87 -7.30 -11.05
CA THR A 86 2.30 -7.02 -11.30
C THR A 86 2.48 -6.27 -12.61
N THR A 87 1.78 -6.66 -13.67
CA THR A 87 1.79 -5.93 -14.94
C THR A 87 1.29 -4.49 -14.77
N ALA A 88 0.20 -4.27 -14.03
CA ALA A 88 -0.30 -2.92 -13.75
C ALA A 88 0.73 -2.05 -13.01
N TYR A 89 1.47 -2.62 -12.05
CA TYR A 89 2.53 -1.90 -11.33
C TYR A 89 3.74 -1.58 -12.22
N ILE A 90 4.15 -2.53 -13.07
CA ILE A 90 5.23 -2.31 -14.05
C ILE A 90 4.82 -1.23 -15.06
N LEU A 91 3.58 -1.26 -15.55
CA LEU A 91 3.07 -0.20 -16.43
C LEU A 91 3.07 1.16 -15.72
N SER A 92 2.63 1.24 -14.47
CA SER A 92 2.70 2.48 -13.69
C SER A 92 4.14 2.99 -13.55
N TYR A 93 5.10 2.09 -13.31
CA TYR A 93 6.52 2.42 -13.27
C TYR A 93 7.03 2.99 -14.60
N ILE A 94 6.69 2.37 -15.73
CA ILE A 94 7.07 2.84 -17.06
C ILE A 94 6.46 4.22 -17.34
N LEU A 95 5.17 4.40 -17.01
CA LEU A 95 4.46 5.68 -17.19
C LEU A 95 5.10 6.83 -16.39
N THR A 96 5.75 6.54 -15.27
CA THR A 96 6.47 7.54 -14.48
C THR A 96 7.55 8.25 -15.31
N PHE A 97 8.25 7.53 -16.16
CA PHE A 97 9.33 8.09 -17.00
C PHE A 97 8.84 8.56 -18.37
N THR A 98 7.83 7.91 -18.95
CA THR A 98 7.38 8.19 -20.32
C THR A 98 6.31 9.28 -20.40
N VAL A 99 5.40 9.33 -19.42
CA VAL A 99 4.24 10.26 -19.42
C VAL A 99 4.41 11.36 -18.37
N PHE A 100 4.86 10.99 -17.15
CA PHE A 100 4.99 11.97 -16.06
C PHE A 100 6.36 12.68 -16.05
N GLY A 101 7.24 12.40 -17.01
CA GLY A 101 8.47 13.17 -17.26
C GLY A 101 9.53 13.08 -16.18
N LYS A 102 9.52 12.04 -15.33
CA LYS A 102 10.59 11.82 -14.35
C LYS A 102 11.91 11.58 -15.08
N ALA A 103 12.98 12.26 -14.67
CA ALA A 103 14.30 12.12 -15.31
C ALA A 103 14.81 10.67 -15.23
N PRO A 104 15.23 10.03 -16.35
CA PRO A 104 15.64 8.63 -16.39
C PRO A 104 17.09 8.45 -15.90
N THR A 105 17.31 8.70 -14.62
CA THR A 105 18.61 8.48 -13.95
C THR A 105 18.63 7.15 -13.22
N ALA A 106 19.81 6.55 -13.03
CA ALA A 106 19.96 5.30 -12.27
C ALA A 106 19.35 5.40 -10.86
N PHE A 107 19.51 6.56 -10.22
CA PHE A 107 18.92 6.84 -8.92
C PHE A 107 17.38 6.82 -8.97
N ASN A 108 16.77 7.52 -9.93
CA ASN A 108 15.32 7.55 -10.08
C ASN A 108 14.75 6.17 -10.44
N PHE A 109 15.43 5.41 -11.31
CA PHE A 109 15.03 4.03 -11.61
C PHE A 109 14.98 3.18 -10.35
N PHE A 110 15.98 3.27 -9.48
CA PHE A 110 16.00 2.53 -8.23
C PHE A 110 14.91 2.99 -7.27
N ILE A 111 14.75 4.30 -7.06
CA ILE A 111 13.77 4.86 -6.12
C ILE A 111 12.34 4.55 -6.55
N GLU A 112 12.00 4.72 -7.83
CA GLU A 112 10.65 4.43 -8.35
C GLU A 112 10.32 2.93 -8.38
N LEU A 113 11.33 2.05 -8.34
CA LEU A 113 11.12 0.60 -8.23
C LEU A 113 10.66 0.18 -6.83
N LEU A 114 11.01 0.91 -5.78
CA LEU A 114 10.69 0.55 -4.40
C LEU A 114 9.18 0.42 -4.14
N PRO A 115 8.31 1.37 -4.54
CA PRO A 115 6.86 1.20 -4.42
C PRO A 115 6.34 -0.04 -5.16
N VAL A 116 6.90 -0.36 -6.33
CA VAL A 116 6.53 -1.56 -7.10
C VAL A 116 6.81 -2.82 -6.29
N ILE A 117 8.00 -2.92 -5.69
CA ILE A 117 8.38 -4.03 -4.80
C ILE A 117 7.38 -4.13 -3.63
N GLY A 118 7.08 -3.00 -2.98
CA GLY A 118 6.11 -2.93 -1.90
C GLY A 118 4.71 -3.43 -2.30
N MET A 119 4.24 -3.02 -3.47
CA MET A 119 2.93 -3.41 -4.01
C MET A 119 2.89 -4.90 -4.38
N ILE A 120 3.93 -5.45 -4.97
CA ILE A 120 4.05 -6.88 -5.27
C ILE A 120 4.05 -7.69 -3.97
N ALA A 121 4.84 -7.29 -2.97
CA ALA A 121 4.89 -7.94 -1.67
C ALA A 121 3.50 -7.99 -1.01
N THR A 122 2.77 -6.88 -1.01
CA THR A 122 1.39 -6.82 -0.49
C THR A 122 0.46 -7.73 -1.28
N THR A 123 0.57 -7.77 -2.61
CA THR A 123 -0.28 -8.62 -3.47
C THR A 123 -0.04 -10.11 -3.19
N ILE A 124 1.22 -10.51 -3.01
CA ILE A 124 1.57 -11.88 -2.60
C ILE A 124 0.96 -12.20 -1.25
N SER A 125 1.06 -11.29 -0.27
CA SER A 125 0.51 -11.50 1.06
C SER A 125 -1.01 -11.71 1.06
N PHE A 126 -1.74 -10.99 0.20
CA PHE A 126 -3.19 -11.12 0.07
C PHE A 126 -3.60 -12.44 -0.57
N ARG A 127 -2.76 -13.01 -1.43
CA ARG A 127 -2.98 -14.32 -2.03
C ARG A 127 -2.89 -15.44 -1.01
N LEU A 128 -2.06 -15.29 0.02
CA LEU A 128 -1.88 -16.28 1.09
C LEU A 128 -3.12 -16.33 2.00
N THR A 129 -3.18 -17.32 2.90
CA THR A 129 -4.41 -17.64 3.64
C THR A 129 -4.48 -17.03 5.03
N ASP A 130 -3.38 -16.49 5.54
CA ASP A 130 -3.26 -16.09 6.94
C ASP A 130 -2.86 -14.62 7.11
N ALA A 131 -3.28 -14.02 8.23
CA ALA A 131 -2.95 -12.64 8.58
C ALA A 131 -1.47 -12.45 8.94
N LYS A 132 -0.78 -13.53 9.33
CA LYS A 132 0.66 -13.51 9.63
C LYS A 132 1.47 -13.19 8.38
N SER A 133 1.05 -13.71 7.21
CA SER A 133 1.65 -13.38 5.92
C SER A 133 1.53 -11.89 5.60
N ILE A 134 0.39 -11.24 5.90
CA ILE A 134 0.23 -9.80 5.68
C ILE A 134 1.27 -9.01 6.49
N ARG A 135 1.50 -9.39 7.75
CA ARG A 135 2.53 -8.75 8.58
C ARG A 135 3.95 -9.03 8.08
N ARG A 136 4.27 -10.28 7.69
CA ARG A 136 5.59 -10.65 7.16
C ARG A 136 5.95 -9.90 5.89
N PHE A 137 5.03 -9.84 4.92
CA PHE A 137 5.24 -9.09 3.69
C PHE A 137 5.16 -7.58 3.91
N GLY A 138 4.47 -7.13 4.96
CA GLY A 138 4.50 -5.76 5.44
C GLY A 138 5.91 -5.28 5.81
N LEU A 139 6.77 -6.17 6.35
CA LEU A 139 8.18 -5.88 6.60
C LEU A 139 9.02 -5.68 5.32
N ILE A 140 8.51 -6.02 4.16
CA ILE A 140 9.11 -5.69 2.86
C ILE A 140 8.46 -4.43 2.29
N SER A 141 7.12 -4.37 2.35
CA SER A 141 6.36 -3.28 1.76
C SER A 141 6.63 -1.95 2.45
N SER A 142 6.49 -1.87 3.78
CA SER A 142 6.65 -0.60 4.50
C SER A 142 8.06 -0.01 4.42
N PRO A 143 9.17 -0.75 4.54
CA PRO A 143 10.50 -0.17 4.31
C PRO A 143 10.69 0.33 2.87
N SER A 144 10.16 -0.38 1.88
CA SER A 144 10.23 0.06 0.48
C SER A 144 9.54 1.41 0.29
N TRP A 145 8.32 1.57 0.80
CA TRP A 145 7.60 2.83 0.79
C TRP A 145 8.29 3.91 1.64
N LEU A 146 8.84 3.53 2.80
CA LEU A 146 9.52 4.47 3.70
C LEU A 146 10.71 5.13 2.99
N VAL A 147 11.58 4.34 2.36
CA VAL A 147 12.74 4.87 1.61
C VAL A 147 12.29 5.76 0.47
N TYR A 148 11.28 5.35 -0.30
CA TYR A 148 10.68 6.15 -1.35
C TYR A 148 10.16 7.50 -0.83
N ASN A 149 9.42 7.48 0.28
CA ASN A 149 8.83 8.67 0.89
C ASN A 149 9.88 9.62 1.48
N ILE A 150 10.98 9.10 2.04
CA ILE A 150 12.11 9.90 2.53
C ILE A 150 12.74 10.68 1.38
N VAL A 151 13.03 10.01 0.26
CA VAL A 151 13.64 10.64 -0.91
C VAL A 151 12.73 11.72 -1.53
N ASN A 152 11.42 11.51 -1.48
CA ASN A 152 10.43 12.47 -1.98
C ASN A 152 9.95 13.49 -0.92
N PHE A 153 10.55 13.51 0.28
CA PHE A 153 10.20 14.42 1.38
C PHE A 153 8.72 14.40 1.77
N ALA A 154 8.06 13.25 1.61
CA ALA A 154 6.64 13.06 1.94
C ALA A 154 6.45 12.79 3.45
N ILE A 155 6.55 13.83 4.29
CA ILE A 155 6.63 13.70 5.76
C ILE A 155 5.45 12.92 6.34
N GLY A 156 4.21 13.19 5.92
CA GLY A 156 3.03 12.46 6.39
C GLY A 156 3.10 10.98 6.06
N ALA A 157 3.58 10.62 4.87
CA ALA A 157 3.76 9.23 4.47
C ALA A 157 4.92 8.56 5.22
N ILE A 158 6.00 9.28 5.53
CA ILE A 158 7.10 8.79 6.37
C ILE A 158 6.56 8.41 7.77
N ILE A 159 5.80 9.29 8.39
CA ILE A 159 5.17 9.02 9.70
C ILE A 159 4.26 7.80 9.61
N CYS A 160 3.45 7.71 8.56
CA CYS A 160 2.57 6.55 8.32
C CYS A 160 3.36 5.25 8.26
N GLU A 161 4.47 5.19 7.52
CA GLU A 161 5.26 3.97 7.37
C GLU A 161 6.00 3.59 8.65
N VAL A 162 6.53 4.56 9.40
CA VAL A 162 7.15 4.31 10.71
C VAL A 162 6.12 3.71 11.68
N LEU A 163 4.93 4.30 11.78
CA LEU A 163 3.86 3.79 12.64
C LEU A 163 3.35 2.42 12.17
N SER A 164 3.30 2.19 10.84
CA SER A 164 2.95 0.89 10.26
C SER A 164 3.97 -0.18 10.64
N LEU A 165 5.27 0.10 10.56
CA LEU A 165 6.33 -0.81 10.99
C LEU A 165 6.22 -1.16 12.48
N CYS A 166 5.99 -0.16 13.34
CA CYS A 166 5.71 -0.40 14.76
C CYS A 166 4.49 -1.31 14.95
N SER A 167 3.40 -1.04 14.23
CA SER A 167 2.18 -1.83 14.30
C SER A 167 2.38 -3.27 13.81
N ILE A 168 3.18 -3.47 12.75
CA ILE A 168 3.54 -4.81 12.25
C ILE A 168 4.28 -5.59 13.34
N VAL A 169 5.32 -5.00 13.94
CA VAL A 169 6.11 -5.66 14.98
C VAL A 169 5.25 -6.01 16.21
N ILE A 170 4.43 -5.06 16.68
CA ILE A 170 3.48 -5.31 17.77
C ILE A 170 2.51 -6.44 17.42
N GLY A 171 1.96 -6.41 16.21
CA GLY A 171 1.05 -7.45 15.71
C GLY A 171 1.71 -8.82 15.65
N MET A 172 2.96 -8.90 15.21
CA MET A 172 3.74 -10.16 15.18
C MET A 172 3.99 -10.69 16.60
N ILE A 173 4.39 -9.85 17.54
CA ILE A 173 4.62 -10.24 18.93
C ILE A 173 3.33 -10.71 19.59
N ARG A 174 2.24 -9.97 19.40
CA ARG A 174 0.97 -10.18 20.11
C ARG A 174 0.10 -11.30 19.54
N LEU A 175 0.13 -11.47 18.20
CA LEU A 175 -0.80 -12.37 17.50
C LEU A 175 -0.13 -13.59 16.88
N ASP A 176 1.17 -13.52 16.52
CA ASP A 176 1.85 -14.59 15.79
C ASP A 176 2.64 -15.53 16.70
N ARG A 177 2.97 -15.11 17.93
CA ARG A 177 3.66 -15.94 18.95
C ARG A 177 2.75 -16.90 19.71
N LYS A 178 1.45 -16.69 19.68
CA LYS A 178 0.50 -17.64 20.29
C LYS A 178 0.31 -18.83 19.33
N LYS A 179 1.02 -19.91 19.63
CA LYS A 179 0.69 -21.25 19.17
C LYS A 179 -0.46 -21.81 19.99
#